data_672a763acdde94f1e9671bca3bb42d50
#
_entry.id   672a763acdde94f1e9671bca3bb42d50
#
_cell.length_a   1.000
_cell.length_b   1.000
_cell.length_c   1.000
_cell.angle_alpha   90.00
_cell.angle_beta   90.00
_cell.angle_gamma   90.00
#
_symmetry.space_group_name_H-M   'P 1'
#
loop_
_entity.id
_entity.type
_entity.pdbx_description
1 polymer ?
#
loop_
_entity_poly.entity_id
_entity_poly.type
_entity_poly.pdbx_seq_one_letter_code
_entity_poly.pdbx_strand_id
1 'polypeptide(L)'
;SRVALVGGLAEVMACLGLRELRLPVPWQDVDFFQLLRAQGATGEHVPLPWHTMRIVNFPGLMSGLRPYVRARLTARQRRGLRFEQEGDRYGIVRGQERLELDGAAMTRLVMGIPAEMAPDTVVGPGALGEIVPVLFPLPSFLPGLNYQ
;
A
#
# COMPACT_ATOMS: atom_id res chain seq x y z
N SER A 1 -19.22 -4.96 12.45
CA SER A 1 -19.13 -4.22 11.17
C SER A 1 -18.48 -2.85 11.41
N ARG A 2 -17.91 -2.22 10.38
CA ARG A 2 -17.34 -0.86 10.46
C ARG A 2 -18.35 0.17 10.92
N VAL A 3 -19.63 0.02 10.50
CA VAL A 3 -20.73 0.89 10.94
C VAL A 3 -20.95 0.80 12.45
N ALA A 4 -20.93 -0.40 13.00
CA ALA A 4 -21.05 -0.61 14.45
C ALA A 4 -19.87 0.01 15.21
N LEU A 5 -18.65 -0.04 14.64
CA LEU A 5 -17.48 0.61 15.22
C LEU A 5 -17.67 2.13 15.31
N VAL A 6 -18.12 2.76 14.22
CA VAL A 6 -18.33 4.22 14.18
C VAL A 6 -19.41 4.62 15.17
N GLY A 7 -20.52 3.85 15.27
CA GLY A 7 -21.56 4.09 16.28
C GLY A 7 -21.01 3.98 17.70
N GLY A 8 -20.24 2.93 18.00
CA GLY A 8 -19.62 2.75 19.32
C GLY A 8 -18.62 3.87 19.67
N LEU A 9 -17.89 4.39 18.69
CA LEU A 9 -16.98 5.54 18.92
C LEU A 9 -17.77 6.80 19.31
N ALA A 10 -18.90 7.06 18.67
CA ALA A 10 -19.77 8.19 19.02
C ALA A 10 -20.30 8.06 20.45
N GLU A 11 -20.71 6.87 20.86
CA GLU A 11 -21.16 6.59 22.23
C GLU A 11 -20.01 6.79 23.26
N VAL A 12 -18.82 6.30 22.95
CA VAL A 12 -17.65 6.50 23.78
C VAL A 12 -17.30 7.98 23.93
N MET A 13 -17.31 8.73 22.83
CA MET A 13 -17.10 10.18 22.87
C MET A 13 -18.11 10.90 23.75
N ALA A 14 -19.39 10.56 23.62
CA ALA A 14 -20.45 11.15 24.42
C ALA A 14 -20.28 10.79 25.91
N CYS A 15 -19.99 9.53 26.22
CA CYS A 15 -19.80 9.04 27.57
C CYS A 15 -18.59 9.70 28.28
N LEU A 16 -17.50 9.95 27.55
CA LEU A 16 -16.28 10.57 28.05
C LEU A 16 -16.28 12.11 27.94
N GLY A 17 -17.34 12.71 27.41
CA GLY A 17 -17.39 14.17 27.18
C GLY A 17 -16.35 14.69 26.17
N LEU A 18 -15.89 13.84 25.25
CA LEU A 18 -14.89 14.20 24.27
C LEU A 18 -15.52 15.02 23.15
N ARG A 19 -14.87 16.15 22.81
CA ARG A 19 -15.32 17.00 21.70
C ARG A 19 -14.67 16.63 20.37
N GLU A 20 -13.56 15.94 20.43
CA GLU A 20 -12.76 15.55 19.26
C GLU A 20 -12.15 14.16 19.51
N LEU A 21 -12.11 13.34 18.47
CA LEU A 21 -11.42 12.07 18.44
C LEU A 21 -10.58 12.01 17.17
N ARG A 22 -9.29 11.76 17.32
CA ARG A 22 -8.38 11.57 16.18
C ARG A 22 -8.14 10.09 15.95
N LEU A 23 -8.52 9.63 14.78
CA LEU A 23 -8.37 8.24 14.37
C LEU A 23 -7.31 8.12 13.28
N PRO A 24 -6.21 7.39 13.49
CA PRO A 24 -5.34 7.01 12.41
C PRO A 24 -6.04 5.97 11.53
N VAL A 25 -6.39 6.37 10.32
CA VAL A 25 -7.02 5.48 9.33
C VAL A 25 -5.96 5.15 8.28
N PRO A 26 -5.69 3.85 8.03
CA PRO A 26 -4.83 3.46 6.91
C PRO A 26 -5.43 4.01 5.61
N TRP A 27 -4.63 4.68 4.80
CA TRP A 27 -5.09 5.27 3.54
C TRP A 27 -5.66 4.23 2.56
N GLN A 28 -5.26 2.95 2.68
CA GLN A 28 -5.79 1.83 1.89
C GLN A 28 -7.23 1.48 2.27
N ASP A 29 -7.71 1.88 3.45
CA ASP A 29 -9.06 1.61 3.92
C ASP A 29 -10.03 2.71 3.46
N VAL A 30 -10.15 2.86 2.13
CA VAL A 30 -10.98 3.87 1.48
C VAL A 30 -12.44 3.78 1.95
N ASP A 31 -12.97 2.58 2.14
CA ASP A 31 -14.35 2.38 2.59
C ASP A 31 -14.57 2.92 4.00
N PHE A 32 -13.61 2.69 4.90
CA PHE A 32 -13.70 3.21 6.26
C PHE A 32 -13.56 4.73 6.29
N PHE A 33 -12.64 5.25 5.50
CA PHE A 33 -12.46 6.69 5.36
C PHE A 33 -13.72 7.37 4.81
N GLN A 34 -14.36 6.80 3.79
CA GLN A 34 -15.62 7.29 3.25
C GLN A 34 -16.77 7.22 4.26
N LEU A 35 -16.84 6.13 5.03
CA LEU A 35 -17.83 5.99 6.09
C LEU A 35 -17.68 7.09 7.15
N LEU A 36 -16.45 7.37 7.59
CA LEU A 36 -16.17 8.43 8.55
C LEU A 36 -16.55 9.81 7.99
N ARG A 37 -16.21 10.08 6.73
CA ARG A 37 -16.61 11.32 6.05
C ARG A 37 -18.13 11.50 5.97
N ALA A 38 -18.86 10.44 5.69
CA ALA A 38 -20.32 10.46 5.66
C ALA A 38 -20.94 10.78 7.04
N GLN A 39 -20.19 10.57 8.12
CA GLN A 39 -20.55 10.95 9.49
C GLN A 39 -20.02 12.32 9.92
N GLY A 40 -19.52 13.11 8.96
CA GLY A 40 -19.03 14.46 9.22
C GLY A 40 -17.57 14.55 9.69
N ALA A 41 -16.82 13.44 9.67
CA ALA A 41 -15.40 13.50 10.00
C ALA A 41 -14.63 14.30 8.92
N THR A 42 -13.73 15.15 9.38
CA THR A 42 -12.71 15.77 8.52
C THR A 42 -11.46 14.92 8.56
N GLY A 43 -10.85 14.68 7.41
CA GLY A 43 -9.59 13.93 7.33
C GLY A 43 -8.53 14.78 6.66
N GLU A 44 -7.35 14.81 7.24
CA GLU A 44 -6.18 15.32 6.58
C GLU A 44 -5.14 14.20 6.39
N HIS A 45 -4.41 14.28 5.31
CA HIS A 45 -3.27 13.40 5.11
C HIS A 45 -2.10 13.93 5.92
N VAL A 46 -1.72 13.20 6.97
CA VAL A 46 -0.55 13.54 7.77
C VAL A 46 0.64 12.78 7.19
N PRO A 47 1.57 13.43 6.50
CA PRO A 47 2.81 12.80 6.14
C PRO A 47 3.56 12.44 7.43
N LEU A 48 3.92 11.17 7.56
CA LEU A 48 4.74 10.71 8.69
C LEU A 48 6.22 10.89 8.32
N PRO A 49 6.84 12.03 8.62
CA PRO A 49 8.18 12.36 8.15
C PRO A 49 9.29 11.51 8.80
N TRP A 50 8.93 10.77 9.84
CA TRP A 50 9.88 10.00 10.66
C TRP A 50 10.05 8.55 10.23
N HIS A 51 9.22 8.05 9.31
CA HIS A 51 9.29 6.66 8.88
C HIS A 51 9.90 6.57 7.48
N THR A 52 11.17 6.24 7.43
CA THR A 52 11.82 5.80 6.20
C THR A 52 11.70 4.28 6.13
N MET A 53 10.95 3.78 5.16
CA MET A 53 10.95 2.36 4.83
C MET A 53 11.81 2.13 3.60
N ARG A 54 12.58 1.05 3.66
CA ARG A 54 13.38 0.59 2.54
C ARG A 54 13.21 -0.92 2.38
N ILE A 55 13.02 -1.35 1.15
CA ILE A 55 13.02 -2.76 0.83
C ILE A 55 14.47 -3.23 0.77
N VAL A 56 14.87 -4.09 1.72
CA VAL A 56 16.25 -4.58 1.81
C VAL A 56 16.50 -5.76 0.88
N ASN A 57 15.47 -6.62 0.70
CA ASN A 57 15.55 -7.81 -0.15
C ASN A 57 14.24 -7.98 -0.91
N PHE A 58 14.15 -7.40 -2.10
CA PHE A 58 12.95 -7.46 -2.93
C PHE A 58 12.64 -8.87 -3.46
N PRO A 59 13.60 -9.63 -4.01
CA PRO A 59 13.36 -11.01 -4.41
C PRO A 59 12.90 -11.90 -3.27
N GLY A 60 13.49 -11.72 -2.08
CA GLY A 60 13.09 -12.45 -0.87
C GLY A 60 11.68 -12.11 -0.44
N LEU A 61 11.30 -10.83 -0.42
CA LEU A 61 9.95 -10.36 -0.14
C LEU A 61 8.95 -11.00 -1.09
N MET A 62 9.19 -10.93 -2.41
CA MET A 62 8.27 -11.48 -3.41
C MET A 62 8.24 -13.01 -3.40
N SER A 63 9.33 -13.67 -3.00
CA SER A 63 9.35 -15.11 -2.77
C SER A 63 8.47 -15.52 -1.59
N GLY A 64 8.50 -14.78 -0.49
CA GLY A 64 7.59 -14.99 0.64
C GLY A 64 6.12 -14.75 0.29
N LEU A 65 5.87 -13.84 -0.65
CA LEU A 65 4.53 -13.48 -1.13
C LEU A 65 4.03 -14.34 -2.31
N ARG A 66 4.65 -15.49 -2.59
CA ARG A 66 4.20 -16.41 -3.68
C ARG A 66 2.70 -16.75 -3.62
N PRO A 67 2.09 -17.04 -2.47
CA PRO A 67 0.65 -17.29 -2.40
C PRO A 67 -0.16 -16.09 -2.88
N TYR A 68 0.20 -14.88 -2.47
CA TYR A 68 -0.43 -13.63 -2.90
C TYR A 68 -0.31 -13.44 -4.43
N VAL A 69 0.90 -13.57 -4.98
CA VAL A 69 1.15 -13.46 -6.42
C VAL A 69 0.32 -14.49 -7.20
N ARG A 70 0.19 -15.72 -6.68
CA ARG A 70 -0.64 -16.77 -7.29
C ARG A 70 -2.14 -16.45 -7.25
N ALA A 71 -2.60 -15.80 -6.21
CA ALA A 71 -4.00 -15.43 -6.08
C ALA A 71 -4.38 -14.25 -6.99
N ARG A 72 -3.43 -13.36 -7.30
CA ARG A 72 -3.67 -12.15 -8.10
C ARG A 72 -3.42 -12.32 -9.58
N LEU A 73 -2.49 -13.18 -9.97
CA LEU A 73 -2.08 -13.36 -11.36
C LEU A 73 -2.44 -14.74 -11.89
N THR A 74 -2.88 -14.79 -13.13
CA THR A 74 -3.08 -16.03 -13.88
C THR A 74 -1.76 -16.75 -14.13
N ALA A 75 -1.81 -18.05 -14.43
CA ALA A 75 -0.61 -18.83 -14.77
C ALA A 75 0.16 -18.24 -15.97
N ARG A 76 -0.57 -17.67 -16.95
CA ARG A 76 0.01 -17.02 -18.13
C ARG A 76 0.77 -15.73 -17.75
N GLN A 77 0.22 -14.90 -16.86
CA GLN A 77 0.86 -13.68 -16.40
C GLN A 77 2.11 -13.95 -15.56
N ARG A 78 2.10 -15.02 -14.77
CA ARG A 78 3.26 -15.42 -13.93
C ARG A 78 4.41 -16.05 -14.73
N ARG A 79 4.14 -16.55 -15.94
CA ARG A 79 5.17 -17.21 -16.73
C ARG A 79 6.27 -16.21 -17.12
N GLY A 80 7.51 -16.52 -16.70
CA GLY A 80 8.68 -15.69 -16.93
C GLY A 80 8.78 -14.42 -16.08
N LEU A 81 7.85 -14.21 -15.11
CA LEU A 81 7.93 -13.11 -14.17
C LEU A 81 9.03 -13.38 -13.14
N ARG A 82 9.94 -12.44 -13.00
CA ARG A 82 11.05 -12.48 -12.05
C ARG A 82 11.17 -11.15 -11.34
N PHE A 83 11.67 -11.20 -10.12
CA PHE A 83 11.94 -10.04 -9.27
C PHE A 83 13.44 -10.05 -8.98
N GLU A 84 14.10 -8.98 -9.30
CA GLU A 84 15.56 -8.85 -9.27
C GLU A 84 15.96 -7.66 -8.41
N GLN A 85 17.16 -7.71 -7.86
CA GLN A 85 17.76 -6.59 -7.13
C GLN A 85 19.27 -6.65 -7.27
N GLU A 86 19.87 -5.53 -7.61
CA GLU A 86 21.31 -5.33 -7.66
C GLU A 86 21.64 -3.99 -6.99
N GLY A 87 22.19 -4.09 -5.77
CA GLY A 87 22.41 -2.92 -4.94
C GLY A 87 21.12 -2.14 -4.65
N ASP A 88 21.04 -0.89 -5.14
CA ASP A 88 19.86 -0.02 -5.01
C ASP A 88 18.98 0.01 -6.28
N ARG A 89 19.21 -0.90 -7.20
CA ARG A 89 18.38 -1.09 -8.39
C ARG A 89 17.50 -2.29 -8.24
N TYR A 90 16.21 -2.10 -8.51
CA TYR A 90 15.17 -3.10 -8.35
C TYR A 90 14.51 -3.36 -9.69
N GLY A 91 14.38 -4.63 -10.06
CA GLY A 91 13.83 -5.04 -11.35
C GLY A 91 12.59 -5.91 -11.23
N ILE A 92 11.58 -5.61 -12.05
CA ILE A 92 10.48 -6.51 -12.35
C ILE A 92 10.63 -6.90 -13.81
N VAL A 93 10.85 -8.17 -14.07
CA VAL A 93 11.22 -8.68 -15.40
C VAL A 93 10.21 -9.71 -15.87
N ARG A 94 9.79 -9.62 -17.12
CA ARG A 94 8.95 -10.63 -17.78
C ARG A 94 9.35 -10.80 -19.24
N GLY A 95 9.98 -11.92 -19.56
CA GLY A 95 10.54 -12.14 -20.90
C GLY A 95 11.61 -11.11 -21.24
N GLN A 96 11.37 -10.28 -22.24
CA GLN A 96 12.25 -9.19 -22.65
C GLN A 96 11.89 -7.84 -22.00
N GLU A 97 10.73 -7.77 -21.35
CA GLU A 97 10.28 -6.56 -20.68
C GLU A 97 10.93 -6.42 -19.32
N ARG A 98 11.38 -5.22 -19.01
CA ARG A 98 12.00 -4.89 -17.73
C ARG A 98 11.51 -3.53 -17.24
N LEU A 99 11.03 -3.49 -16.01
CA LEU A 99 10.79 -2.28 -15.25
C LEU A 99 11.90 -2.18 -14.21
N GLU A 100 12.73 -1.16 -14.30
CA GLU A 100 13.81 -0.91 -13.35
C GLU A 100 13.51 0.38 -12.57
N LEU A 101 13.65 0.30 -11.26
CA LEU A 101 13.37 1.38 -10.32
C LEU A 101 14.51 1.48 -9.30
N ASP A 102 14.75 2.68 -8.80
CA ASP A 102 15.57 2.88 -7.61
C ASP A 102 14.84 2.47 -6.33
N GLY A 103 15.55 2.43 -5.22
CA GLY A 103 14.99 2.00 -3.94
C GLY A 103 13.81 2.85 -3.45
N ALA A 104 13.84 4.15 -3.73
CA ALA A 104 12.76 5.05 -3.32
C ALA A 104 11.50 4.81 -4.17
N ALA A 105 11.64 4.70 -5.49
CA ALA A 105 10.54 4.43 -6.40
C ALA A 105 9.96 3.03 -6.18
N MET A 106 10.80 2.01 -5.95
CA MET A 106 10.34 0.66 -5.65
C MET A 106 9.60 0.60 -4.32
N THR A 107 10.09 1.28 -3.29
CA THR A 107 9.39 1.33 -1.99
C THR A 107 8.03 2.02 -2.12
N ARG A 108 7.94 3.11 -2.88
CA ARG A 108 6.67 3.78 -3.19
C ARG A 108 5.71 2.86 -3.93
N LEU A 109 6.19 2.16 -4.95
CA LEU A 109 5.37 1.21 -5.71
C LEU A 109 4.82 0.09 -4.81
N VAL A 110 5.69 -0.53 -4.03
CA VAL A 110 5.35 -1.71 -3.22
C VAL A 110 4.45 -1.36 -2.03
N MET A 111 4.77 -0.27 -1.34
CA MET A 111 4.04 0.14 -0.13
C MET A 111 2.83 1.03 -0.44
N GLY A 112 2.76 1.56 -1.64
CA GLY A 112 1.68 2.43 -2.07
C GLY A 112 1.67 3.74 -1.31
N ILE A 113 2.46 4.69 -1.76
CA ILE A 113 2.29 6.06 -1.31
C ILE A 113 1.16 6.68 -2.15
N PRO A 114 0.23 7.45 -1.56
CA PRO A 114 -0.85 8.09 -2.29
C PRO A 114 -0.35 8.80 -3.55
N ALA A 115 -1.10 8.69 -4.64
CA ALA A 115 -0.75 9.29 -5.93
C ALA A 115 -0.52 10.82 -5.84
N GLU A 116 -1.14 11.47 -4.86
CA GLU A 116 -0.94 12.89 -4.55
C GLU A 116 0.49 13.22 -4.13
N MET A 117 1.25 12.23 -3.64
CA MET A 117 2.66 12.36 -3.24
C MET A 117 3.62 11.68 -4.23
N ALA A 118 3.09 11.00 -5.24
CA ALA A 118 3.88 10.34 -6.28
C ALA A 118 3.42 10.90 -7.64
N PRO A 119 4.09 11.95 -8.15
CA PRO A 119 3.70 12.58 -9.42
C PRO A 119 3.76 11.64 -10.63
N ASP A 120 4.49 10.53 -10.51
CA ASP A 120 4.67 9.56 -11.59
C ASP A 120 4.04 8.22 -11.22
N THR A 121 2.89 7.93 -11.81
CA THR A 121 2.35 6.57 -11.80
C THR A 121 3.35 5.68 -12.54
N VAL A 122 4.01 4.78 -11.83
CA VAL A 122 4.95 3.84 -12.44
C VAL A 122 4.17 2.87 -13.31
N VAL A 123 4.13 3.15 -14.60
CA VAL A 123 3.52 2.26 -15.59
C VAL A 123 4.63 1.40 -16.19
N GLY A 124 4.53 0.09 -15.99
CA GLY A 124 5.45 -0.86 -16.62
C GLY A 124 5.25 -0.92 -18.14
N PRO A 125 6.29 -1.27 -18.91
CA PRO A 125 6.17 -1.48 -20.34
C PRO A 125 5.32 -2.71 -20.66
N GLY A 126 4.58 -2.68 -21.76
CA GLY A 126 3.86 -3.82 -22.33
C GLY A 126 3.01 -4.59 -21.33
N ALA A 127 3.26 -5.89 -21.22
CA ALA A 127 2.52 -6.76 -20.30
C ALA A 127 2.83 -6.50 -18.81
N LEU A 128 3.95 -5.85 -18.47
CA LEU A 128 4.21 -5.39 -17.11
C LEU A 128 3.26 -4.26 -16.73
N GLY A 129 2.79 -3.45 -17.69
CA GLY A 129 1.77 -2.42 -17.45
C GLY A 129 0.45 -2.99 -16.93
N GLU A 130 0.10 -4.23 -17.29
CA GLU A 130 -1.07 -4.94 -16.77
C GLU A 130 -0.81 -5.64 -15.43
N ILE A 131 0.42 -6.12 -15.21
CA ILE A 131 0.79 -6.94 -14.05
C ILE A 131 1.07 -6.07 -12.82
N VAL A 132 1.82 -4.98 -13.01
CA VAL A 132 2.27 -4.12 -11.92
C VAL A 132 1.11 -3.55 -11.10
N PRO A 133 0.05 -2.96 -11.70
CA PRO A 133 -1.09 -2.42 -10.96
C PRO A 133 -1.92 -3.49 -10.24
N VAL A 134 -1.87 -4.75 -10.69
CA VAL A 134 -2.58 -5.87 -10.04
C VAL A 134 -1.83 -6.36 -8.80
N LEU A 135 -0.49 -6.30 -8.83
CA LEU A 135 0.36 -6.73 -7.72
C LEU A 135 0.59 -5.64 -6.69
N PHE A 136 0.66 -4.40 -7.10
CA PHE A 136 1.05 -3.29 -6.26
C PHE A 136 0.02 -2.15 -6.25
N PRO A 137 -0.13 -1.45 -5.13
CA PRO A 137 0.59 -1.68 -3.89
C PRO A 137 0.24 -3.01 -3.24
N LEU A 138 1.17 -3.55 -2.45
CA LEU A 138 0.86 -4.73 -1.63
C LEU A 138 -0.22 -4.35 -0.61
N PRO A 139 -1.13 -5.28 -0.27
CA PRO A 139 -2.08 -5.09 0.82
C PRO A 139 -1.33 -5.12 2.15
N SER A 140 -0.46 -4.14 2.36
CA SER A 140 0.26 -4.00 3.60
C SER A 140 -0.70 -3.42 4.62
N PHE A 141 -1.18 -4.26 5.50
CA PHE A 141 -1.66 -3.83 6.78
C PHE A 141 -0.40 -3.43 7.58
N LEU A 142 -0.04 -2.18 7.50
CA LEU A 142 0.73 -1.57 8.56
C LEU A 142 -0.30 -0.96 9.50
N PRO A 143 -0.79 -1.71 10.49
CA PRO A 143 -1.41 -1.09 11.65
C PRO A 143 -0.36 -0.11 12.13
N GLY A 144 -0.77 1.13 12.38
CA GLY A 144 0.16 2.16 12.80
C GLY A 144 1.17 1.53 13.75
N LEU A 145 2.42 1.56 13.37
CA LEU A 145 3.51 1.06 14.18
C LEU A 145 3.59 1.96 15.42
N ASN A 146 2.64 1.76 16.32
CA ASN A 146 2.74 2.27 17.67
C ASN A 146 3.79 1.45 18.37
N TYR A 147 5.03 1.65 18.00
CA TYR A 147 6.14 1.30 18.84
C TYR A 147 6.39 2.50 19.75
N GLN A 148 5.85 2.39 20.92
CA GLN A 148 6.37 3.13 22.06
C GLN A 148 7.66 2.46 22.53
#